data_bbe0df3cb285c6ef4295232afb1d0458
#
_entry.id   bbe0df3cb285c6ef4295232afb1d0458
#
_cell.length_a   1.000
_cell.length_b   1.000
_cell.length_c   1.000
_cell.angle_alpha   90.00
_cell.angle_beta   90.00
_cell.angle_gamma   90.00
#
_symmetry.space_group_name_H-M   'P 1'
#
loop_
_entity.id
_entity.type
_entity.pdbx_description
1 polymer ?
#
loop_
_entity_poly.entity_id
_entity_poly.type
_entity_poly.pdbx_seq_one_letter_code
_entity_poly.pdbx_strand_id
1 'polypeptide(L)'
;MTFVMQHGWKEEPLSITGAEYVEPSAEMPLRSGQRVSHLFPRSVMEEYVLQRLTERTYWVGRHFYNSLFYVGDSGVLLLDPFQGAAESLLKAIASVTSLPVTAICYSHFHADHIGGARKLVTLLDKAPRVIASQHTATWMDRFGSDLPRPTDILRWPDGAIDFDGLELALRGLPRPGHSPDHAVYLLTQERIGHSADLINIDQLPFGGFAGQDPLVLFKPNLEFARDLEFDWFSGGHGNIGEKSDFDFYINYLNEVTELIEQEIPRPQVVPDLYLTDYLSDLDMAGRMRLLAELDNHFSFYLYGRQIVRGEKPDRAAGTGPGALSGGLVGEWTRERQKAVEDAVPRILERLRPKYGRMYNFDDAQPINIRLLAMSMQPSLPNR
;
A
#
# COMPACT_ATOMS: atom_id res chain seq x y z
N MET A 1 10.42 13.26 7.27
CA MET A 1 11.08 14.36 6.55
C MET A 1 12.61 14.33 6.62
N THR A 2 13.23 13.83 7.67
CA THR A 2 14.69 13.77 7.86
C THR A 2 15.36 12.66 7.01
N PHE A 3 14.60 11.70 6.55
CA PHE A 3 15.04 10.45 5.92
C PHE A 3 15.49 10.60 4.45
N VAL A 4 14.71 11.30 3.64
CA VAL A 4 15.04 11.57 2.23
C VAL A 4 16.33 12.38 2.08
N MET A 5 16.73 13.10 3.13
CA MET A 5 17.91 13.97 3.12
C MET A 5 19.25 13.25 3.26
N GLN A 6 19.29 12.00 3.71
CA GLN A 6 20.58 11.33 4.00
C GLN A 6 21.14 10.48 2.86
N HIS A 7 20.31 9.90 1.97
CA HIS A 7 20.78 8.88 1.01
C HIS A 7 20.36 9.06 -0.46
N GLY A 8 19.46 9.98 -0.82
CA GLY A 8 18.74 9.92 -2.10
C GLY A 8 19.02 11.00 -3.16
N TRP A 9 19.84 12.00 -2.91
CA TRP A 9 19.90 13.15 -3.81
C TRP A 9 20.98 13.10 -4.90
N LYS A 10 21.92 12.17 -4.82
CA LYS A 10 23.08 12.15 -5.72
C LYS A 10 23.12 11.00 -6.70
N GLU A 11 22.53 9.88 -6.37
CA GLU A 11 22.53 8.68 -7.22
C GLU A 11 21.12 8.13 -7.34
N GLU A 12 20.74 7.73 -8.54
CA GLU A 12 19.51 6.96 -8.78
C GLU A 12 19.57 5.64 -8.02
N PRO A 13 18.57 5.26 -7.22
CA PRO A 13 18.52 3.94 -6.61
C PRO A 13 18.45 2.86 -7.71
N LEU A 14 18.83 1.62 -7.39
CA LEU A 14 18.62 0.52 -8.32
C LEU A 14 17.13 0.24 -8.44
N SER A 15 16.66 0.13 -9.68
CA SER A 15 15.32 -0.36 -9.95
C SER A 15 15.14 -1.78 -9.41
N ILE A 16 14.02 -2.05 -8.77
CA ILE A 16 13.70 -3.38 -8.24
C ILE A 16 13.51 -4.41 -9.35
N THR A 17 13.12 -3.95 -10.55
CA THR A 17 12.89 -4.81 -11.73
C THR A 17 14.03 -4.73 -12.75
N GLY A 18 15.07 -3.93 -12.48
CA GLY A 18 16.15 -3.68 -13.44
C GLY A 18 15.73 -2.80 -14.62
N ALA A 19 14.72 -1.96 -14.43
CA ALA A 19 14.21 -1.06 -15.47
C ALA A 19 15.24 0.01 -15.87
N GLU A 20 15.14 0.47 -17.11
CA GLU A 20 15.87 1.62 -17.65
C GLU A 20 15.22 2.92 -17.17
N TYR A 21 16.00 3.81 -16.59
CA TYR A 21 15.54 5.15 -16.21
C TYR A 21 15.64 6.12 -17.38
N VAL A 22 14.53 6.79 -17.68
CA VAL A 22 14.42 7.78 -18.77
C VAL A 22 13.87 9.11 -18.28
N GLU A 23 14.20 10.19 -18.99
CA GLU A 23 13.63 11.49 -18.69
C GLU A 23 12.11 11.49 -18.88
N PRO A 24 11.32 12.09 -17.95
CA PRO A 24 9.87 12.18 -18.09
C PRO A 24 9.49 13.01 -19.31
N SER A 25 8.42 12.60 -20.00
CA SER A 25 7.94 13.26 -21.20
C SER A 25 6.40 13.24 -21.30
N ALA A 26 5.82 14.41 -21.56
CA ALA A 26 4.40 14.54 -21.92
C ALA A 26 4.10 14.13 -23.37
N GLU A 27 5.13 14.03 -24.23
CA GLU A 27 4.98 13.74 -25.67
C GLU A 27 5.25 12.28 -25.98
N MET A 28 6.30 11.70 -25.36
CA MET A 28 6.76 10.35 -25.62
C MET A 28 6.24 9.39 -24.55
N PRO A 29 5.46 8.35 -24.92
CA PRO A 29 5.03 7.35 -23.95
C PRO A 29 6.22 6.52 -23.47
N LEU A 30 6.14 6.04 -22.23
CA LEU A 30 7.06 5.02 -21.72
C LEU A 30 6.94 3.74 -22.53
N ARG A 31 8.05 3.04 -22.64
CA ARG A 31 8.09 1.64 -23.15
C ARG A 31 8.20 0.67 -21.98
N SER A 32 7.71 -0.54 -22.18
CA SER A 32 7.88 -1.61 -21.18
C SER A 32 9.34 -1.72 -20.74
N GLY A 33 9.55 -1.89 -19.44
CA GLY A 33 10.88 -1.89 -18.82
C GLY A 33 11.50 -0.51 -18.58
N GLN A 34 10.78 0.59 -18.84
CA GLN A 34 11.26 1.94 -18.53
C GLN A 34 10.59 2.52 -17.28
N ARG A 35 11.29 3.42 -16.59
CA ARG A 35 10.85 4.18 -15.42
C ARG A 35 11.29 5.65 -15.55
N VAL A 36 10.56 6.54 -14.92
CA VAL A 36 10.93 7.95 -14.83
C VAL A 36 12.20 8.10 -13.98
N SER A 37 13.22 8.78 -14.55
CA SER A 37 14.49 9.03 -13.87
C SER A 37 14.38 10.11 -12.80
N HIS A 38 15.23 10.02 -11.78
CA HIS A 38 15.36 11.02 -10.70
C HIS A 38 14.03 11.42 -10.07
N LEU A 39 13.08 10.45 -9.98
CA LEU A 39 11.72 10.74 -9.55
C LEU A 39 11.67 11.42 -8.17
N PHE A 40 12.47 10.97 -7.20
CA PHE A 40 12.45 11.55 -5.85
C PHE A 40 12.85 13.02 -5.82
N PRO A 41 14.04 13.41 -6.30
CA PRO A 41 14.42 14.83 -6.35
C PRO A 41 13.44 15.64 -7.22
N ARG A 42 13.01 15.12 -8.36
CA ARG A 42 12.05 15.81 -9.22
C ARG A 42 10.73 16.07 -8.54
N SER A 43 10.14 15.06 -7.91
CA SER A 43 8.83 15.17 -7.25
C SER A 43 8.79 16.21 -6.12
N VAL A 44 9.96 16.54 -5.54
CA VAL A 44 10.10 17.55 -4.48
C VAL A 44 10.48 18.93 -5.03
N MET A 45 11.35 18.97 -6.05
CA MET A 45 11.94 20.21 -6.56
C MET A 45 11.14 20.82 -7.71
N GLU A 46 10.48 20.01 -8.52
CA GLU A 46 9.66 20.46 -9.65
C GLU A 46 8.20 20.66 -9.21
N GLU A 47 7.48 21.51 -9.92
CA GLU A 47 6.07 21.77 -9.63
C GLU A 47 5.23 20.51 -9.81
N TYR A 48 5.56 19.69 -10.80
CA TYR A 48 5.06 18.34 -11.04
C TYR A 48 6.00 17.60 -12.00
N VAL A 49 5.94 16.28 -11.97
CA VAL A 49 6.57 15.41 -12.96
C VAL A 49 5.46 14.83 -13.82
N LEU A 50 5.53 14.99 -15.13
CA LEU A 50 4.49 14.56 -16.06
C LEU A 50 5.04 13.54 -17.05
N GLN A 51 4.40 12.37 -17.13
CA GLN A 51 4.76 11.29 -18.04
C GLN A 51 3.56 10.80 -18.82
N ARG A 52 3.67 10.75 -20.15
CA ARG A 52 2.68 10.12 -21.02
C ARG A 52 2.77 8.61 -20.93
N LEU A 53 1.66 7.90 -20.75
CA LEU A 53 1.60 6.43 -20.74
C LEU A 53 1.03 5.88 -22.05
N THR A 54 -0.07 6.46 -22.51
CA THR A 54 -0.75 6.07 -23.74
C THR A 54 -1.04 7.29 -24.60
N GLU A 55 -1.87 7.14 -25.62
CA GLU A 55 -2.30 8.30 -26.41
C GLU A 55 -3.08 9.32 -25.58
N ARG A 56 -3.89 8.85 -24.61
CA ARG A 56 -4.83 9.64 -23.83
C ARG A 56 -4.59 9.69 -22.33
N THR A 57 -3.69 8.83 -21.80
CA THR A 57 -3.48 8.74 -20.35
C THR A 57 -2.09 9.19 -19.95
N TYR A 58 -2.05 9.96 -18.87
CA TYR A 58 -0.86 10.56 -18.30
C TYR A 58 -0.75 10.25 -16.81
N TRP A 59 0.47 10.05 -16.36
CA TRP A 59 0.85 9.92 -14.97
C TRP A 59 1.49 11.24 -14.48
N VAL A 60 1.10 11.69 -13.27
CA VAL A 60 1.61 12.92 -12.65
C VAL A 60 2.13 12.60 -11.27
N GLY A 61 3.41 12.94 -11.01
CA GLY A 61 4.04 12.80 -9.70
C GLY A 61 4.34 14.15 -9.05
N ARG A 62 4.17 14.25 -7.73
CA ARG A 62 4.59 15.37 -6.89
C ARG A 62 4.66 14.96 -5.41
N HIS A 63 5.69 15.42 -4.68
CA HIS A 63 5.83 15.21 -3.24
C HIS A 63 5.65 13.76 -2.80
N PHE A 64 6.22 12.82 -3.54
CA PHE A 64 6.13 11.37 -3.33
C PHE A 64 4.77 10.74 -3.60
N TYR A 65 3.76 11.52 -4.01
CA TYR A 65 2.46 11.04 -4.45
C TYR A 65 2.37 11.05 -5.97
N ASN A 66 1.50 10.24 -6.51
CA ASN A 66 1.18 10.26 -7.92
C ASN A 66 -0.30 10.02 -8.18
N SER A 67 -0.71 10.41 -9.38
CA SER A 67 -2.07 10.38 -9.88
C SER A 67 -2.05 10.06 -11.36
N LEU A 68 -3.22 9.71 -11.90
CA LEU A 68 -3.44 9.52 -13.33
C LEU A 68 -4.50 10.49 -13.83
N PHE A 69 -4.38 10.95 -15.08
CA PHE A 69 -5.51 11.55 -15.75
C PHE A 69 -5.67 11.00 -17.18
N TYR A 70 -6.93 10.86 -17.58
CA TYR A 70 -7.33 10.46 -18.93
C TYR A 70 -7.99 11.62 -19.64
N VAL A 71 -7.57 11.87 -20.89
CA VAL A 71 -8.12 12.91 -21.76
C VAL A 71 -9.17 12.29 -22.66
N GLY A 72 -10.45 12.50 -22.32
CA GLY A 72 -11.58 12.08 -23.11
C GLY A 72 -11.86 12.96 -24.33
N ASP A 73 -13.00 12.79 -24.96
CA ASP A 73 -13.41 13.61 -26.10
C ASP A 73 -14.00 14.97 -25.68
N SER A 74 -14.60 15.04 -24.49
CA SER A 74 -15.31 16.22 -23.98
C SER A 74 -14.80 16.74 -22.63
N GLY A 75 -13.92 16.01 -21.98
CA GLY A 75 -13.39 16.36 -20.67
C GLY A 75 -12.25 15.45 -20.20
N VAL A 76 -11.77 15.73 -19.00
CA VAL A 76 -10.69 14.98 -18.36
C VAL A 76 -11.23 14.26 -17.13
N LEU A 77 -10.89 12.98 -17.00
CA LEU A 77 -11.03 12.20 -15.77
C LEU A 77 -9.70 12.23 -15.01
N LEU A 78 -9.72 12.70 -13.76
CA LEU A 78 -8.56 12.72 -12.86
C LEU A 78 -8.77 11.71 -11.73
N LEU A 79 -7.86 10.76 -11.56
CA LEU A 79 -7.85 9.82 -10.45
C LEU A 79 -7.05 10.43 -9.29
N ASP A 80 -7.52 10.24 -8.06
CA ASP A 80 -6.84 10.63 -6.81
C ASP A 80 -6.20 12.03 -6.84
N PRO A 81 -7.00 13.10 -6.74
CA PRO A 81 -6.48 14.44 -6.56
C PRO A 81 -5.86 14.57 -5.15
N PHE A 82 -4.60 14.15 -4.98
CA PHE A 82 -3.94 14.03 -3.70
C PHE A 82 -3.74 15.37 -2.99
N GLN A 83 -3.56 15.29 -1.68
CA GLN A 83 -3.52 16.46 -0.81
C GLN A 83 -2.40 17.45 -1.21
N GLY A 84 -2.74 18.73 -1.33
CA GLY A 84 -1.79 19.80 -1.64
C GLY A 84 -1.36 19.90 -3.11
N ALA A 85 -1.97 19.14 -4.04
CA ALA A 85 -1.56 19.10 -5.43
C ALA A 85 -2.56 19.70 -6.43
N ALA A 86 -3.71 20.24 -5.97
CA ALA A 86 -4.79 20.66 -6.86
C ALA A 86 -4.33 21.60 -7.99
N GLU A 87 -3.58 22.67 -7.67
CA GLU A 87 -3.09 23.62 -8.66
C GLU A 87 -2.08 22.98 -9.62
N SER A 88 -1.17 22.14 -9.12
CA SER A 88 -0.16 21.48 -9.95
C SER A 88 -0.77 20.43 -10.87
N LEU A 89 -1.78 19.67 -10.39
CA LEU A 89 -2.52 18.73 -11.24
C LEU A 89 -3.26 19.46 -12.36
N LEU A 90 -3.92 20.59 -12.09
CA LEU A 90 -4.57 21.41 -13.13
C LEU A 90 -3.58 21.99 -14.13
N LYS A 91 -2.39 22.43 -13.68
CA LYS A 91 -1.34 22.91 -14.59
C LYS A 91 -0.78 21.76 -15.45
N ALA A 92 -0.56 20.58 -14.88
CA ALA A 92 -0.14 19.40 -15.63
C ALA A 92 -1.17 19.03 -16.71
N ILE A 93 -2.45 19.02 -16.38
CA ILE A 93 -3.54 18.79 -17.34
C ILE A 93 -3.56 19.87 -18.42
N ALA A 94 -3.49 21.16 -18.04
CA ALA A 94 -3.52 22.27 -18.96
C ALA A 94 -2.31 22.32 -19.91
N SER A 95 -1.18 21.71 -19.55
CA SER A 95 -0.01 21.58 -20.45
C SER A 95 -0.24 20.57 -21.59
N VAL A 96 -1.26 19.71 -21.46
CA VAL A 96 -1.56 18.65 -22.43
C VAL A 96 -2.84 18.93 -23.22
N THR A 97 -3.86 19.50 -22.57
CA THR A 97 -5.16 19.71 -23.19
C THR A 97 -5.84 20.96 -22.65
N SER A 98 -6.71 21.58 -23.48
CA SER A 98 -7.61 22.66 -23.05
C SER A 98 -8.96 22.16 -22.52
N LEU A 99 -9.19 20.85 -22.52
CA LEU A 99 -10.43 20.27 -22.01
C LEU A 99 -10.53 20.40 -20.48
N PRO A 100 -11.73 20.69 -19.95
CA PRO A 100 -11.94 20.83 -18.52
C PRO A 100 -11.88 19.48 -17.79
N VAL A 101 -11.53 19.49 -16.51
CA VAL A 101 -11.74 18.32 -15.62
C VAL A 101 -13.25 18.20 -15.36
N THR A 102 -13.86 17.14 -15.88
CA THR A 102 -15.30 16.88 -15.78
C THR A 102 -15.63 15.71 -14.86
N ALA A 103 -14.63 14.90 -14.51
CA ALA A 103 -14.76 13.83 -13.52
C ALA A 103 -13.50 13.70 -12.67
N ILE A 104 -13.69 13.31 -11.40
CA ILE A 104 -12.63 12.84 -10.51
C ILE A 104 -13.01 11.45 -9.98
N CYS A 105 -12.02 10.62 -9.72
CA CYS A 105 -12.21 9.28 -9.15
C CYS A 105 -11.40 9.15 -7.87
N TYR A 106 -11.99 8.56 -6.84
CA TYR A 106 -11.33 8.24 -5.58
C TYR A 106 -11.01 6.75 -5.53
N SER A 107 -9.72 6.41 -5.35
CA SER A 107 -9.30 5.02 -5.23
C SER A 107 -9.75 4.40 -3.89
N HIS A 108 -9.58 5.15 -2.80
CA HIS A 108 -10.00 4.79 -1.45
C HIS A 108 -10.19 6.05 -0.60
N PHE A 109 -10.69 5.93 0.65
CA PHE A 109 -11.14 7.08 1.44
C PHE A 109 -10.02 7.89 2.14
N HIS A 110 -8.76 7.51 2.04
CA HIS A 110 -7.67 8.21 2.72
C HIS A 110 -7.41 9.61 2.15
N ALA A 111 -7.34 10.59 3.05
CA ALA A 111 -7.30 12.00 2.67
C ALA A 111 -6.00 12.43 1.99
N ASP A 112 -4.90 11.75 2.20
CA ASP A 112 -3.62 12.03 1.55
C ASP A 112 -3.70 11.79 0.03
N HIS A 113 -4.50 10.82 -0.43
CA HIS A 113 -4.74 10.56 -1.85
C HIS A 113 -5.89 11.34 -2.46
N ILE A 114 -6.95 11.63 -1.71
CA ILE A 114 -8.13 12.30 -2.27
C ILE A 114 -8.38 13.71 -1.70
N GLY A 115 -7.58 14.14 -0.72
CA GLY A 115 -7.81 15.40 0.00
C GLY A 115 -7.65 16.67 -0.82
N GLY A 116 -6.93 16.60 -1.96
CA GLY A 116 -6.82 17.72 -2.91
C GLY A 116 -8.14 18.05 -3.62
N ALA A 117 -9.09 17.11 -3.64
CA ALA A 117 -10.40 17.30 -4.26
C ALA A 117 -11.14 18.53 -3.71
N ARG A 118 -11.04 18.80 -2.39
CA ARG A 118 -11.67 19.99 -1.77
C ARG A 118 -11.23 21.28 -2.45
N LYS A 119 -9.92 21.44 -2.65
CA LYS A 119 -9.36 22.62 -3.30
C LYS A 119 -9.62 22.59 -4.80
N LEU A 120 -9.48 21.42 -5.43
CA LEU A 120 -9.65 21.25 -6.87
C LEU A 120 -11.03 21.76 -7.33
N VAL A 121 -12.11 21.35 -6.67
CA VAL A 121 -13.47 21.75 -7.08
C VAL A 121 -13.72 23.25 -6.97
N THR A 122 -12.97 23.97 -6.13
CA THR A 122 -13.07 25.43 -6.04
C THR A 122 -12.35 26.16 -7.18
N LEU A 123 -11.51 25.46 -7.93
CA LEU A 123 -10.73 26.00 -9.06
C LEU A 123 -11.37 25.69 -10.41
N LEU A 124 -12.38 24.83 -10.43
CA LEU A 124 -13.12 24.45 -11.65
C LEU A 124 -14.35 25.34 -11.85
N ASP A 125 -14.63 25.70 -13.10
CA ASP A 125 -15.83 26.49 -13.47
C ASP A 125 -17.14 25.74 -13.19
N LYS A 126 -17.09 24.40 -13.27
CA LYS A 126 -18.23 23.51 -13.02
C LYS A 126 -17.82 22.37 -12.09
N ALA A 127 -18.71 21.98 -11.20
CA ALA A 127 -18.50 20.83 -10.34
C ALA A 127 -18.32 19.55 -11.20
N PRO A 128 -17.24 18.78 -11.00
CA PRO A 128 -17.02 17.52 -11.71
C PRO A 128 -17.92 16.43 -11.16
N ARG A 129 -18.16 15.38 -11.94
CA ARG A 129 -18.63 14.10 -11.41
C ARG A 129 -17.60 13.57 -10.43
N VAL A 130 -18.04 12.97 -9.33
CA VAL A 130 -17.18 12.33 -8.35
C VAL A 130 -17.48 10.84 -8.34
N ILE A 131 -16.55 10.04 -8.86
CA ILE A 131 -16.70 8.60 -9.00
C ILE A 131 -15.99 7.93 -7.82
N ALA A 132 -16.64 6.99 -7.16
CA ALA A 132 -16.03 6.20 -6.11
C ALA A 132 -16.74 4.85 -5.94
N SER A 133 -16.10 3.92 -5.23
CA SER A 133 -16.74 2.68 -4.85
C SER A 133 -17.85 2.92 -3.81
N GLN A 134 -18.80 2.00 -3.73
CA GLN A 134 -19.79 1.97 -2.67
C GLN A 134 -19.13 1.94 -1.27
N HIS A 135 -18.01 1.23 -1.14
CA HIS A 135 -17.26 1.15 0.11
C HIS A 135 -16.59 2.48 0.44
N THR A 136 -15.95 3.14 -0.53
CA THR A 136 -15.35 4.47 -0.34
C THR A 136 -16.39 5.48 0.13
N ALA A 137 -17.54 5.55 -0.53
CA ALA A 137 -18.63 6.43 -0.12
C ALA A 137 -19.10 6.15 1.32
N THR A 138 -19.26 4.86 1.67
CA THR A 138 -19.67 4.44 3.02
C THR A 138 -18.64 4.85 4.09
N TRP A 139 -17.35 4.68 3.80
CA TRP A 139 -16.30 5.02 4.76
C TRP A 139 -16.09 6.53 4.88
N MET A 140 -16.22 7.27 3.79
CA MET A 140 -16.25 8.74 3.84
C MET A 140 -17.39 9.25 4.75
N ASP A 141 -18.56 8.65 4.67
CA ASP A 141 -19.71 9.00 5.53
C ASP A 141 -19.41 8.65 6.99
N ARG A 142 -18.91 7.44 7.24
CA ARG A 142 -18.62 6.93 8.59
C ARG A 142 -17.58 7.78 9.32
N PHE A 143 -16.57 8.28 8.62
CA PHE A 143 -15.54 9.16 9.18
C PHE A 143 -15.86 10.64 9.08
N GLY A 144 -17.06 11.01 8.62
CA GLY A 144 -17.47 12.40 8.52
C GLY A 144 -16.58 13.22 7.58
N SER A 145 -16.13 12.64 6.46
CA SER A 145 -15.32 13.32 5.46
C SER A 145 -16.06 14.55 4.93
N ASP A 146 -15.37 15.68 4.83
CA ASP A 146 -15.87 16.94 4.27
C ASP A 146 -15.42 17.16 2.80
N LEU A 147 -14.85 16.13 2.17
CA LEU A 147 -14.50 16.14 0.75
C LEU A 147 -15.75 16.06 -0.12
N PRO A 148 -15.65 16.49 -1.41
CA PRO A 148 -16.74 16.35 -2.37
C PRO A 148 -17.32 14.94 -2.38
N ARG A 149 -18.65 14.85 -2.22
CA ARG A 149 -19.31 13.54 -2.11
C ARG A 149 -19.39 12.85 -3.48
N PRO A 150 -19.21 11.51 -3.52
CA PRO A 150 -19.41 10.77 -4.74
C PRO A 150 -20.81 10.98 -5.32
N THR A 151 -20.86 11.35 -6.61
CA THR A 151 -22.10 11.48 -7.40
C THR A 151 -22.40 10.21 -8.17
N ASP A 152 -21.35 9.44 -8.46
CA ASP A 152 -21.41 8.20 -9.24
C ASP A 152 -20.78 7.07 -8.42
N ILE A 153 -21.61 6.12 -8.02
CA ILE A 153 -21.23 5.03 -7.12
C ILE A 153 -21.02 3.74 -7.90
N LEU A 154 -19.80 3.22 -7.88
CA LEU A 154 -19.50 1.89 -8.42
C LEU A 154 -19.88 0.80 -7.43
N ARG A 155 -20.55 -0.24 -7.92
CA ARG A 155 -20.92 -1.40 -7.12
C ARG A 155 -19.65 -2.16 -6.66
N TRP A 156 -19.61 -2.54 -5.41
CA TRP A 156 -18.58 -3.40 -4.86
C TRP A 156 -18.94 -4.90 -5.00
N PRO A 157 -17.99 -5.83 -5.24
CA PRO A 157 -16.58 -5.61 -5.52
C PRO A 157 -16.29 -5.37 -7.02
N ASP A 158 -17.27 -5.54 -7.88
CA ASP A 158 -17.15 -5.42 -9.34
C ASP A 158 -18.16 -4.41 -9.86
N GLY A 159 -17.66 -3.27 -10.29
CA GLY A 159 -18.45 -2.21 -10.89
C GLY A 159 -17.71 -1.59 -12.07
N ALA A 160 -18.43 -0.93 -12.95
CA ALA A 160 -17.83 -0.16 -14.03
C ALA A 160 -18.73 1.03 -14.39
N ILE A 161 -18.10 2.06 -14.98
CA ILE A 161 -18.77 3.24 -15.50
C ILE A 161 -18.06 3.71 -16.77
N ASP A 162 -18.82 4.23 -17.71
CA ASP A 162 -18.27 4.87 -18.91
C ASP A 162 -17.89 6.33 -18.66
N PHE A 163 -16.74 6.73 -19.17
CA PHE A 163 -16.30 8.11 -19.26
C PHE A 163 -15.75 8.38 -20.68
N ASP A 164 -16.53 9.02 -21.52
CA ASP A 164 -16.15 9.38 -22.90
C ASP A 164 -15.59 8.18 -23.69
N GLY A 165 -16.21 7.00 -23.58
CA GLY A 165 -15.81 5.77 -24.25
C GLY A 165 -14.72 4.98 -23.52
N LEU A 166 -14.20 5.49 -22.40
CA LEU A 166 -13.34 4.72 -21.49
C LEU A 166 -14.19 3.99 -20.45
N GLU A 167 -14.09 2.69 -20.37
CA GLU A 167 -14.62 1.95 -19.23
C GLU A 167 -13.65 2.06 -18.05
N LEU A 168 -14.09 2.76 -16.99
CA LEU A 168 -13.43 2.74 -15.68
C LEU A 168 -14.05 1.62 -14.86
N ALA A 169 -13.30 0.52 -14.68
CA ALA A 169 -13.76 -0.66 -13.95
C ALA A 169 -13.13 -0.75 -12.57
N LEU A 170 -13.93 -1.09 -11.56
CA LEU A 170 -13.53 -1.38 -10.19
C LEU A 170 -13.33 -2.88 -10.01
N ARG A 171 -12.25 -3.27 -9.34
CA ARG A 171 -12.00 -4.63 -8.83
C ARG A 171 -11.61 -4.55 -7.37
N GLY A 172 -12.55 -4.85 -6.48
CA GLY A 172 -12.32 -4.90 -5.03
C GLY A 172 -11.28 -5.95 -4.67
N LEU A 173 -10.32 -5.61 -3.82
CA LEU A 173 -9.33 -6.58 -3.37
C LEU A 173 -10.00 -7.69 -2.56
N PRO A 174 -9.55 -8.96 -2.70
CA PRO A 174 -10.18 -10.09 -2.01
C PRO A 174 -10.04 -10.03 -0.50
N ARG A 175 -8.99 -9.34 -0.01
CA ARG A 175 -8.68 -9.18 1.42
C ARG A 175 -8.21 -7.76 1.71
N PRO A 176 -9.09 -6.74 1.60
CA PRO A 176 -8.71 -5.35 1.82
C PRO A 176 -8.03 -5.18 3.18
N GLY A 177 -6.74 -4.83 3.18
CA GLY A 177 -5.93 -4.77 4.41
C GLY A 177 -5.46 -3.37 4.76
N HIS A 178 -5.10 -2.57 3.76
CA HIS A 178 -4.69 -1.17 3.95
C HIS A 178 -5.88 -0.30 4.36
N SER A 179 -6.99 -0.42 3.64
CA SER A 179 -8.26 0.22 3.96
C SER A 179 -9.42 -0.70 3.56
N PRO A 180 -10.59 -0.61 4.21
CA PRO A 180 -11.73 -1.50 3.92
C PRO A 180 -12.33 -1.36 2.53
N ASP A 181 -12.03 -0.28 1.83
CA ASP A 181 -12.48 0.06 0.48
C ASP A 181 -11.39 -0.11 -0.59
N HIS A 182 -10.29 -0.79 -0.23
CA HIS A 182 -9.13 -0.94 -1.09
C HIS A 182 -9.44 -1.77 -2.33
N ALA A 183 -9.20 -1.20 -3.50
CA ALA A 183 -9.56 -1.78 -4.80
C ALA A 183 -8.55 -1.39 -5.88
N VAL A 184 -8.54 -2.13 -6.97
CA VAL A 184 -7.87 -1.74 -8.22
C VAL A 184 -8.91 -1.13 -9.16
N TYR A 185 -8.61 0.05 -9.69
CA TYR A 185 -9.34 0.68 -10.78
C TYR A 185 -8.61 0.40 -12.10
N LEU A 186 -9.34 -0.01 -13.11
CA LEU A 186 -8.81 -0.30 -14.43
C LEU A 186 -9.36 0.71 -15.44
N LEU A 187 -8.47 1.39 -16.14
CA LEU A 187 -8.76 2.13 -17.35
C LEU A 187 -8.68 1.11 -18.49
N THR A 188 -9.81 0.44 -18.78
CA THR A 188 -9.81 -0.84 -19.51
C THR A 188 -9.22 -0.72 -20.90
N GLN A 189 -9.63 0.26 -21.72
CA GLN A 189 -9.11 0.43 -23.09
C GLN A 189 -7.66 0.90 -23.12
N GLU A 190 -7.24 1.62 -22.07
CA GLU A 190 -5.88 2.12 -21.91
C GLU A 190 -4.92 1.08 -21.31
N ARG A 191 -5.46 -0.06 -20.82
CA ARG A 191 -4.72 -1.12 -20.14
C ARG A 191 -3.87 -0.61 -18.96
N ILE A 192 -4.46 0.26 -18.14
CA ILE A 192 -3.80 0.85 -16.97
C ILE A 192 -4.56 0.48 -15.70
N GLY A 193 -3.82 -0.03 -14.71
CA GLY A 193 -4.30 -0.26 -13.34
C GLY A 193 -3.90 0.87 -12.41
N HIS A 194 -4.77 1.20 -11.45
CA HIS A 194 -4.49 2.14 -10.37
C HIS A 194 -5.01 1.61 -9.05
N SER A 195 -4.16 1.58 -8.04
CA SER A 195 -4.53 1.27 -6.65
C SER A 195 -3.54 1.94 -5.73
N ALA A 196 -3.90 3.08 -5.19
CA ALA A 196 -3.03 3.76 -4.23
C ALA A 196 -2.80 2.87 -3.00
N ASP A 197 -1.56 2.84 -2.50
CA ASP A 197 -1.11 2.10 -1.31
C ASP A 197 -1.17 0.56 -1.39
N LEU A 198 -1.36 0.00 -2.58
CA LEU A 198 -1.19 -1.44 -2.75
C LEU A 198 0.30 -1.81 -2.81
N ILE A 199 1.06 -1.16 -3.70
CA ILE A 199 2.53 -1.26 -3.76
C ILE A 199 3.15 0.10 -4.06
N ASN A 200 4.35 0.33 -3.53
CA ASN A 200 5.20 1.43 -3.97
C ASN A 200 6.02 0.99 -5.17
N ILE A 201 5.69 1.53 -6.32
CA ILE A 201 6.35 1.12 -7.57
C ILE A 201 7.84 1.49 -7.55
N ASP A 202 8.65 0.54 -8.01
CA ASP A 202 10.10 0.65 -8.13
C ASP A 202 10.84 0.89 -6.81
N GLN A 203 10.26 0.38 -5.71
CA GLN A 203 10.80 0.46 -4.36
C GLN A 203 10.57 -0.86 -3.64
N LEU A 204 11.35 -1.14 -2.61
CA LEU A 204 11.04 -2.22 -1.66
C LEU A 204 9.75 -1.88 -0.88
N PRO A 205 9.02 -2.88 -0.35
CA PRO A 205 7.82 -2.64 0.44
C PRO A 205 8.04 -1.59 1.52
N PHE A 206 7.07 -0.67 1.69
CA PHE A 206 7.18 0.31 2.77
C PHE A 206 7.10 -0.30 4.16
N GLY A 207 7.56 0.48 5.16
CA GLY A 207 7.55 0.05 6.54
C GLY A 207 6.14 -0.32 7.02
N GLY A 208 6.03 -1.54 7.53
CA GLY A 208 4.77 -2.03 8.04
C GLY A 208 3.77 -2.51 6.98
N PHE A 209 4.20 -2.74 5.72
CA PHE A 209 3.34 -3.19 4.63
C PHE A 209 2.02 -2.39 4.53
N ALA A 210 2.10 -1.06 4.70
CA ALA A 210 0.94 -0.17 4.78
C ALA A 210 -0.10 -0.61 5.84
N GLY A 211 0.35 -1.20 6.94
CA GLY A 211 -0.50 -1.66 8.04
C GLY A 211 -1.21 -3.00 7.79
N GLN A 212 -0.79 -3.75 6.79
CA GLN A 212 -1.37 -5.06 6.45
C GLN A 212 -0.54 -6.21 7.04
N ASP A 213 -1.20 -7.36 7.30
CA ASP A 213 -0.48 -8.60 7.51
C ASP A 213 0.16 -9.06 6.18
N PRO A 214 1.50 -9.29 6.15
CA PRO A 214 2.20 -9.55 4.90
C PRO A 214 1.80 -10.86 4.21
N LEU A 215 1.42 -11.89 4.95
CA LEU A 215 1.10 -13.20 4.39
C LEU A 215 -0.40 -13.41 4.20
N VAL A 216 -1.21 -12.90 5.12
CA VAL A 216 -2.66 -13.15 5.12
C VAL A 216 -3.43 -12.15 4.26
N LEU A 217 -3.01 -10.89 4.25
CA LEU A 217 -3.71 -9.81 3.54
C LEU A 217 -2.92 -9.31 2.33
N PHE A 218 -1.64 -8.98 2.50
CA PHE A 218 -0.86 -8.31 1.47
C PHE A 218 -0.55 -9.24 0.28
N LYS A 219 0.07 -10.40 0.50
CA LYS A 219 0.45 -11.32 -0.59
C LYS A 219 -0.74 -11.76 -1.45
N PRO A 220 -1.91 -12.18 -0.91
CA PRO A 220 -3.07 -12.53 -1.74
C PRO A 220 -3.61 -11.37 -2.57
N ASN A 221 -3.50 -10.14 -2.07
CA ASN A 221 -3.89 -8.94 -2.83
C ASN A 221 -2.92 -8.64 -3.97
N LEU A 222 -1.61 -8.87 -3.77
CA LEU A 222 -0.61 -8.75 -4.83
C LEU A 222 -0.86 -9.76 -5.96
N GLU A 223 -1.12 -11.02 -5.61
CA GLU A 223 -1.42 -12.09 -6.56
C GLU A 223 -2.68 -11.78 -7.37
N PHE A 224 -3.75 -11.34 -6.70
CA PHE A 224 -4.98 -10.92 -7.35
C PHE A 224 -4.75 -9.74 -8.32
N ALA A 225 -4.07 -8.69 -7.87
CA ALA A 225 -3.85 -7.50 -8.69
C ALA A 225 -2.96 -7.80 -9.90
N ARG A 226 -1.89 -8.59 -9.72
CA ARG A 226 -1.01 -9.03 -10.82
C ARG A 226 -1.78 -9.72 -11.95
N ASP A 227 -2.79 -10.51 -11.60
CA ASP A 227 -3.55 -11.32 -12.56
C ASP A 227 -4.60 -10.50 -13.34
N LEU A 228 -4.82 -9.22 -12.97
CA LEU A 228 -5.69 -8.31 -13.72
C LEU A 228 -5.06 -7.87 -15.05
N GLU A 229 -5.91 -7.41 -15.97
CA GLU A 229 -5.50 -7.04 -17.32
C GLU A 229 -5.05 -5.56 -17.40
N PHE A 230 -3.75 -5.33 -17.25
CA PHE A 230 -3.11 -4.03 -17.45
C PHE A 230 -1.68 -4.21 -17.99
N ASP A 231 -1.15 -3.16 -18.61
CA ASP A 231 0.25 -3.04 -19.03
C ASP A 231 1.01 -2.09 -18.10
N TRP A 232 0.34 -1.03 -17.63
CA TRP A 232 0.88 -0.06 -16.69
C TRP A 232 0.13 -0.06 -15.37
N PHE A 233 0.84 0.23 -14.29
CA PHE A 233 0.25 0.29 -12.95
C PHE A 233 0.74 1.50 -12.17
N SER A 234 -0.21 2.26 -11.56
CA SER A 234 0.06 3.38 -10.65
C SER A 234 -0.31 3.00 -9.23
N GLY A 235 0.66 3.09 -8.32
CA GLY A 235 0.51 2.71 -6.92
C GLY A 235 0.17 3.85 -5.96
N GLY A 236 -0.09 5.06 -6.47
CA GLY A 236 -0.27 6.26 -5.63
C GLY A 236 1.03 6.82 -5.08
N HIS A 237 2.08 6.00 -5.00
CA HIS A 237 3.45 6.33 -4.61
C HIS A 237 4.47 5.67 -5.53
N GLY A 238 5.71 6.19 -5.51
CA GLY A 238 6.78 5.65 -6.33
C GLY A 238 6.61 5.97 -7.81
N ASN A 239 7.20 5.18 -8.66
CA ASN A 239 7.22 5.37 -10.11
C ASN A 239 5.93 4.84 -10.78
N ILE A 240 5.91 4.75 -12.09
CA ILE A 240 4.92 3.98 -12.84
C ILE A 240 5.46 2.56 -13.02
N GLY A 241 4.62 1.53 -12.88
CA GLY A 241 5.01 0.14 -12.85
C GLY A 241 4.33 -0.76 -13.87
N GLU A 242 4.68 -2.02 -13.78
CA GLU A 242 4.20 -3.12 -14.61
C GLU A 242 3.94 -4.36 -13.74
N LYS A 243 3.49 -5.46 -14.33
CA LYS A 243 3.30 -6.74 -13.61
C LYS A 243 4.59 -7.26 -12.96
N SER A 244 5.75 -6.92 -13.50
CA SER A 244 7.05 -7.28 -12.94
C SER A 244 7.30 -6.71 -11.54
N ASP A 245 6.69 -5.57 -11.18
CA ASP A 245 6.76 -5.02 -9.83
C ASP A 245 6.02 -5.92 -8.83
N PHE A 246 4.87 -6.46 -9.21
CA PHE A 246 4.13 -7.43 -8.39
C PHE A 246 4.89 -8.74 -8.22
N ASP A 247 5.45 -9.27 -9.32
CA ASP A 247 6.28 -10.49 -9.26
C ASP A 247 7.49 -10.28 -8.37
N PHE A 248 8.12 -9.11 -8.42
CA PHE A 248 9.22 -8.77 -7.51
C PHE A 248 8.77 -8.80 -6.04
N TYR A 249 7.65 -8.16 -5.69
CA TYR A 249 7.12 -8.14 -4.32
C TYR A 249 6.80 -9.54 -3.80
N ILE A 250 6.13 -10.36 -4.60
CA ILE A 250 5.80 -11.75 -4.25
C ILE A 250 7.07 -12.57 -4.00
N ASN A 251 8.06 -12.46 -4.90
CA ASN A 251 9.34 -13.16 -4.79
C ASN A 251 10.15 -12.66 -3.58
N TYR A 252 10.17 -11.35 -3.34
CA TYR A 252 10.81 -10.77 -2.16
C TYR A 252 10.20 -11.29 -0.86
N LEU A 253 8.87 -11.32 -0.74
CA LEU A 253 8.20 -11.88 0.43
C LEU A 253 8.55 -13.37 0.63
N ASN A 254 8.60 -14.16 -0.44
CA ASN A 254 8.98 -15.56 -0.35
C ASN A 254 10.44 -15.72 0.13
N GLU A 255 11.38 -14.96 -0.46
CA GLU A 255 12.80 -15.01 -0.08
C GLU A 255 13.02 -14.62 1.39
N VAL A 256 12.39 -13.53 1.83
CA VAL A 256 12.50 -13.10 3.24
C VAL A 256 11.85 -14.11 4.18
N THR A 257 10.73 -14.72 3.78
CA THR A 257 10.09 -15.79 4.56
C THR A 257 11.02 -16.99 4.74
N GLU A 258 11.67 -17.44 3.66
CA GLU A 258 12.64 -18.53 3.70
C GLU A 258 13.84 -18.20 4.60
N LEU A 259 14.36 -16.98 4.54
CA LEU A 259 15.45 -16.52 5.40
C LEU A 259 15.05 -16.51 6.88
N ILE A 260 13.83 -16.06 7.18
CA ILE A 260 13.27 -16.10 8.54
C ILE A 260 13.17 -17.53 9.03
N GLU A 261 12.70 -18.46 8.22
CA GLU A 261 12.60 -19.88 8.57
C GLU A 261 13.98 -20.53 8.86
N GLN A 262 15.02 -20.06 8.18
CA GLN A 262 16.40 -20.53 8.39
C GLN A 262 17.03 -19.96 9.65
N GLU A 263 16.80 -18.68 9.95
CA GLU A 263 17.42 -17.96 11.04
C GLU A 263 16.70 -18.08 12.39
N ILE A 264 15.38 -18.30 12.33
CA ILE A 264 14.55 -18.45 13.53
C ILE A 264 14.06 -19.89 13.60
N PRO A 265 14.57 -20.69 14.54
CA PRO A 265 14.09 -22.05 14.73
C PRO A 265 12.57 -22.06 14.88
N ARG A 266 11.89 -22.90 14.11
CA ARG A 266 10.46 -23.13 14.34
C ARG A 266 10.30 -23.58 15.78
N PRO A 267 9.41 -22.97 16.57
CA PRO A 267 9.12 -23.49 17.89
C PRO A 267 8.70 -24.93 17.70
N GLN A 268 9.32 -25.85 18.44
CA GLN A 268 8.75 -27.18 18.56
C GLN A 268 7.40 -26.97 19.23
N VAL A 269 6.31 -27.13 18.47
CA VAL A 269 4.99 -27.21 19.05
C VAL A 269 5.06 -28.39 19.99
N VAL A 270 4.86 -28.14 21.28
CA VAL A 270 4.69 -29.24 22.24
C VAL A 270 3.54 -30.09 21.68
N PRO A 271 3.76 -31.36 21.35
CA PRO A 271 2.83 -32.13 20.52
C PRO A 271 1.42 -32.26 21.09
N ASP A 272 1.24 -31.92 22.36
CA ASP A 272 0.01 -32.16 23.14
C ASP A 272 -0.83 -30.88 23.37
N LEU A 273 -0.47 -29.71 22.82
CA LEU A 273 -1.28 -28.50 22.97
C LEU A 273 -2.19 -28.29 21.76
N TYR A 274 -3.19 -29.16 21.59
CA TYR A 274 -4.34 -28.84 20.75
C TYR A 274 -5.15 -27.73 21.44
N LEU A 275 -5.39 -26.63 20.76
CA LEU A 275 -6.23 -25.53 21.27
C LEU A 275 -7.63 -26.06 21.72
N THR A 276 -8.13 -27.10 21.06
CA THR A 276 -9.37 -27.77 21.38
C THR A 276 -9.28 -28.56 22.71
N ASP A 277 -8.19 -29.28 22.94
CA ASP A 277 -7.98 -30.03 24.18
C ASP A 277 -7.73 -29.08 25.34
N TYR A 278 -6.89 -28.03 25.08
CA TYR A 278 -6.65 -26.98 26.06
C TYR A 278 -7.91 -26.17 26.38
N LEU A 279 -8.78 -25.88 25.40
CA LEU A 279 -10.06 -25.21 25.61
C LEU A 279 -11.05 -26.10 26.33
N SER A 280 -11.01 -27.46 26.20
CA SER A 280 -11.89 -28.37 26.89
C SER A 280 -11.60 -28.46 28.39
N ASP A 281 -10.33 -28.31 28.76
CA ASP A 281 -9.86 -28.37 30.15
C ASP A 281 -9.95 -27.04 30.91
N LEU A 282 -10.23 -25.95 30.19
CA LEU A 282 -10.40 -24.62 30.78
C LEU A 282 -11.85 -24.40 31.23
N ASP A 283 -12.00 -23.94 32.45
CA ASP A 283 -13.27 -23.37 32.93
C ASP A 283 -13.59 -22.07 32.11
N MET A 284 -14.79 -21.54 32.29
CA MET A 284 -15.25 -20.34 31.59
C MET A 284 -14.30 -19.15 31.79
N ALA A 285 -13.72 -19.02 32.99
CA ALA A 285 -12.76 -17.92 33.29
C ALA A 285 -11.43 -18.11 32.57
N GLY A 286 -10.99 -19.37 32.39
CA GLY A 286 -9.81 -19.71 31.60
C GLY A 286 -10.00 -19.43 30.09
N ARG A 287 -11.19 -19.80 29.57
CA ARG A 287 -11.55 -19.49 28.15
C ARG A 287 -11.62 -18.02 27.90
N MET A 288 -12.20 -17.24 28.82
CA MET A 288 -12.26 -15.78 28.70
C MET A 288 -10.87 -15.12 28.79
N ARG A 289 -9.96 -15.68 29.63
CA ARG A 289 -8.56 -15.21 29.69
C ARG A 289 -7.83 -15.47 28.38
N LEU A 290 -7.98 -16.66 27.80
CA LEU A 290 -7.37 -17.00 26.51
C LEU A 290 -7.91 -16.12 25.37
N LEU A 291 -9.23 -15.84 25.34
CA LEU A 291 -9.82 -14.89 24.40
C LEU A 291 -9.28 -13.48 24.58
N ALA A 292 -9.08 -13.04 25.83
CA ALA A 292 -8.45 -11.74 26.12
C ALA A 292 -6.97 -11.70 25.70
N GLU A 293 -6.25 -12.83 25.78
CA GLU A 293 -4.87 -12.94 25.26
C GLU A 293 -4.82 -12.87 23.74
N LEU A 294 -5.74 -13.53 23.05
CA LEU A 294 -5.90 -13.44 21.60
C LEU A 294 -6.31 -12.01 21.16
N ASP A 295 -7.19 -11.36 21.94
CA ASP A 295 -7.58 -9.97 21.70
C ASP A 295 -6.44 -8.98 22.00
N ASN A 296 -5.58 -9.25 22.98
CA ASN A 296 -4.34 -8.51 23.20
C ASN A 296 -3.32 -8.67 22.05
N HIS A 297 -3.27 -9.82 21.39
CA HIS A 297 -2.51 -10.00 20.16
C HIS A 297 -3.08 -9.13 19.02
N PHE A 298 -4.39 -9.03 18.93
CA PHE A 298 -5.09 -8.14 17.99
C PHE A 298 -4.87 -6.67 18.38
N SER A 299 -4.85 -6.33 19.66
CA SER A 299 -4.54 -5.00 20.19
C SER A 299 -3.09 -4.59 19.90
N PHE A 300 -2.14 -5.51 19.91
CA PHE A 300 -0.75 -5.23 19.52
C PHE A 300 -0.66 -4.84 18.02
N TYR A 301 -1.48 -5.44 17.18
CA TYR A 301 -1.64 -5.06 15.78
C TYR A 301 -2.23 -3.64 15.63
N LEU A 302 -3.24 -3.29 16.43
CA LEU A 302 -3.81 -1.94 16.50
C LEU A 302 -2.84 -0.92 17.11
N TYR A 303 -1.98 -1.33 18.04
CA TYR A 303 -0.94 -0.51 18.66
C TYR A 303 0.15 -0.11 17.65
N GLY A 304 0.56 -1.03 16.78
CA GLY A 304 1.46 -0.73 15.66
C GLY A 304 0.89 0.35 14.75
N ARG A 305 -0.42 0.32 14.49
CA ARG A 305 -1.12 1.36 13.70
C ARG A 305 -1.11 2.74 14.36
N GLN A 306 -1.18 2.83 15.70
CA GLN A 306 -1.12 4.11 16.43
C GLN A 306 0.29 4.71 16.34
N ILE A 307 1.34 3.90 16.45
CA ILE A 307 2.72 4.34 16.32
C ILE A 307 3.00 4.86 14.90
N VAL A 308 2.51 4.17 13.88
CA VAL A 308 2.63 4.60 12.47
C VAL A 308 1.90 5.91 12.20
N ARG A 309 0.80 6.20 12.94
CA ARG A 309 0.06 7.47 12.86
C ARG A 309 0.67 8.60 13.68
N GLY A 310 1.78 8.38 14.38
CA GLY A 310 2.38 9.38 15.27
C GLY A 310 1.57 9.66 16.53
N GLU A 311 0.57 8.84 16.82
CA GLU A 311 -0.23 8.91 18.04
C GLU A 311 0.56 8.33 19.21
N LYS A 312 0.59 9.01 20.35
CA LYS A 312 1.16 8.42 21.57
C LYS A 312 0.25 7.29 22.01
N PRO A 313 0.77 6.05 22.14
CA PRO A 313 -0.03 4.94 22.64
C PRO A 313 -0.56 5.28 24.02
N ASP A 314 -1.87 5.18 24.22
CA ASP A 314 -2.50 5.39 25.52
C ASP A 314 -2.16 4.20 26.43
N ARG A 315 -1.14 4.38 27.26
CA ARG A 315 -0.73 3.40 28.28
C ARG A 315 -1.73 3.28 29.43
N ALA A 316 -2.74 4.14 29.49
CA ALA A 316 -3.69 4.20 30.60
C ALA A 316 -4.84 3.18 30.46
N ALA A 317 -5.00 2.52 29.31
CA ALA A 317 -6.05 1.52 29.10
C ALA A 317 -5.78 0.15 29.80
N GLY A 318 -4.90 0.07 30.77
CA GLY A 318 -4.87 -0.99 31.79
C GLY A 318 -4.59 -2.43 31.33
N THR A 319 -4.37 -2.67 30.04
CA THR A 319 -4.12 -3.99 29.45
C THR A 319 -2.76 -4.04 28.76
N GLY A 320 -1.73 -3.65 29.50
CA GLY A 320 -0.36 -3.82 29.03
C GLY A 320 0.04 -5.30 29.07
N PRO A 321 1.02 -5.74 28.22
CA PRO A 321 1.54 -7.11 28.19
C PRO A 321 2.09 -7.63 29.52
N GLY A 322 2.02 -6.84 30.59
CA GLY A 322 2.47 -7.20 31.93
C GLY A 322 1.48 -7.99 32.78
N ALA A 323 0.20 -8.07 32.40
CA ALA A 323 -0.82 -8.75 33.23
C ALA A 323 -0.77 -10.27 33.14
N LEU A 324 -0.11 -10.83 32.09
CA LEU A 324 -0.02 -12.28 31.83
C LEU A 324 1.41 -12.80 31.91
N SER A 325 2.25 -12.15 32.70
CA SER A 325 3.69 -12.39 32.79
C SER A 325 4.12 -13.73 33.42
N GLY A 326 3.24 -14.69 33.59
CA GLY A 326 3.52 -15.94 34.29
C GLY A 326 3.21 -17.25 33.58
N GLY A 327 2.67 -17.22 32.34
CA GLY A 327 2.31 -18.46 31.65
C GLY A 327 3.26 -18.84 30.51
N LEU A 328 3.26 -20.11 30.11
CA LEU A 328 4.03 -20.67 28.99
C LEU A 328 3.90 -19.84 27.69
N VAL A 329 2.72 -19.27 27.42
CA VAL A 329 2.47 -18.41 26.25
C VAL A 329 3.26 -17.09 26.33
N GLY A 330 3.32 -16.46 27.48
CA GLY A 330 4.07 -15.22 27.67
C GLY A 330 5.59 -15.43 27.58
N GLU A 331 6.10 -16.59 28.02
CA GLU A 331 7.50 -16.96 27.90
C GLU A 331 7.86 -17.26 26.45
N TRP A 332 7.04 -18.06 25.77
CA TRP A 332 7.18 -18.36 24.34
C TRP A 332 7.14 -17.09 23.47
N THR A 333 6.22 -16.15 23.76
CA THR A 333 6.15 -14.86 23.02
C THR A 333 7.42 -14.03 23.21
N ARG A 334 7.98 -13.99 24.43
CA ARG A 334 9.22 -13.27 24.72
C ARG A 334 10.43 -13.91 24.08
N GLU A 335 10.54 -15.24 24.12
CA GLU A 335 11.61 -15.99 23.47
C GLU A 335 11.58 -15.81 21.97
N ARG A 336 10.39 -15.90 21.35
CA ARG A 336 10.21 -15.65 19.92
C ARG A 336 10.57 -14.21 19.56
N GLN A 337 10.09 -13.23 20.31
CA GLN A 337 10.42 -11.84 20.08
C GLN A 337 11.93 -11.60 20.15
N LYS A 338 12.60 -12.17 21.13
CA LYS A 338 14.07 -12.12 21.24
C LYS A 338 14.74 -12.79 20.04
N ALA A 339 14.29 -13.97 19.64
CA ALA A 339 14.83 -14.67 18.48
C ALA A 339 14.65 -13.86 17.19
N VAL A 340 13.52 -13.18 17.02
CA VAL A 340 13.28 -12.27 15.89
C VAL A 340 14.25 -11.10 15.94
N GLU A 341 14.40 -10.41 17.08
CA GLU A 341 15.31 -9.26 17.20
C GLU A 341 16.77 -9.66 16.95
N ASP A 342 17.19 -10.84 17.42
CA ASP A 342 18.55 -11.37 17.19
C ASP A 342 18.77 -11.79 15.73
N ALA A 343 17.73 -12.21 15.01
CA ALA A 343 17.81 -12.66 13.61
C ALA A 343 17.79 -11.51 12.58
N VAL A 344 17.06 -10.42 12.86
CA VAL A 344 16.88 -9.30 11.91
C VAL A 344 18.21 -8.77 11.34
N PRO A 345 19.26 -8.49 12.14
CA PRO A 345 20.53 -8.02 11.60
C PRO A 345 21.18 -9.01 10.63
N ARG A 346 21.13 -10.32 10.95
CA ARG A 346 21.71 -11.37 10.10
C ARG A 346 20.96 -11.53 8.78
N ILE A 347 19.62 -11.43 8.82
CA ILE A 347 18.78 -11.48 7.62
C ILE A 347 19.08 -10.27 6.74
N LEU A 348 19.17 -9.06 7.32
CA LEU A 348 19.53 -7.85 6.57
C LEU A 348 20.91 -7.96 5.93
N GLU A 349 21.90 -8.52 6.62
CA GLU A 349 23.22 -8.73 6.06
C GLU A 349 23.20 -9.66 4.83
N ARG A 350 22.37 -10.71 4.87
CA ARG A 350 22.18 -11.65 3.74
C ARG A 350 21.44 -11.00 2.55
N LEU A 351 20.50 -10.10 2.81
CA LEU A 351 19.74 -9.40 1.78
C LEU A 351 20.51 -8.22 1.16
N ARG A 352 21.41 -7.60 1.90
CA ARG A 352 22.14 -6.38 1.50
C ARG A 352 22.87 -6.47 0.17
N PRO A 353 23.58 -7.56 -0.20
CA PRO A 353 24.24 -7.64 -1.49
C PRO A 353 23.28 -7.50 -2.68
N LYS A 354 22.04 -7.96 -2.54
CA LYS A 354 21.01 -7.94 -3.60
C LYS A 354 20.15 -6.68 -3.55
N TYR A 355 19.75 -6.24 -2.36
CA TYR A 355 18.71 -5.23 -2.17
C TYR A 355 19.20 -3.92 -1.54
N GLY A 356 20.43 -3.89 -1.00
CA GLY A 356 20.92 -2.77 -0.19
C GLY A 356 21.05 -1.43 -0.92
N ARG A 357 21.00 -1.42 -2.27
CA ARG A 357 21.00 -0.21 -3.10
C ARG A 357 19.61 0.19 -3.58
N MET A 358 18.59 -0.59 -3.26
CA MET A 358 17.20 -0.28 -3.58
C MET A 358 16.61 0.66 -2.54
N TYR A 359 15.65 1.48 -2.96
CA TYR A 359 14.97 2.39 -2.05
C TYR A 359 14.21 1.64 -0.95
N ASN A 360 14.17 2.20 0.25
CA ASN A 360 13.54 1.63 1.46
C ASN A 360 14.26 0.41 2.08
N PHE A 361 15.52 0.09 1.70
CA PHE A 361 16.19 -1.05 2.32
C PHE A 361 16.49 -0.83 3.80
N ASP A 362 17.25 0.21 4.13
CA ASP A 362 17.74 0.41 5.50
C ASP A 362 16.65 0.85 6.48
N ASP A 363 15.60 1.48 6.01
CA ASP A 363 14.58 2.08 6.87
C ASP A 363 13.34 1.22 7.05
N ALA A 364 12.86 0.62 5.97
CA ALA A 364 11.63 -0.15 6.00
C ALA A 364 11.88 -1.63 6.29
N GLN A 365 12.97 -2.23 5.78
CA GLN A 365 13.12 -3.68 5.85
C GLN A 365 13.38 -4.23 7.25
N PRO A 366 14.06 -3.53 8.18
CA PRO A 366 14.13 -4.02 9.57
C PRO A 366 12.74 -4.17 10.22
N ILE A 367 11.82 -3.26 9.92
CA ILE A 367 10.43 -3.31 10.42
C ILE A 367 9.67 -4.44 9.70
N ASN A 368 9.81 -4.54 8.40
CA ASN A 368 9.10 -5.52 7.57
C ASN A 368 9.50 -6.96 7.92
N ILE A 369 10.79 -7.23 8.14
CA ILE A 369 11.26 -8.55 8.57
C ILE A 369 10.66 -8.94 9.92
N ARG A 370 10.60 -8.00 10.89
CA ARG A 370 9.93 -8.26 12.19
C ARG A 370 8.48 -8.62 12.01
N LEU A 371 7.74 -7.83 11.25
CA LEU A 371 6.31 -8.06 11.02
C LEU A 371 6.07 -9.39 10.30
N LEU A 372 6.86 -9.67 9.27
CA LEU A 372 6.76 -10.94 8.54
C LEU A 372 7.04 -12.13 9.46
N ALA A 373 8.11 -12.06 10.27
CA ALA A 373 8.44 -13.11 11.23
C ALA A 373 7.34 -13.32 12.29
N MET A 374 6.68 -12.25 12.72
CA MET A 374 5.57 -12.33 13.67
C MET A 374 4.28 -12.85 13.02
N SER A 375 4.07 -12.63 11.73
CA SER A 375 2.93 -13.14 10.97
C SER A 375 3.06 -14.63 10.64
N MET A 376 4.25 -15.19 10.66
CA MET A 376 4.51 -16.60 10.41
C MET A 376 4.03 -17.42 11.61
N GLN A 377 2.89 -18.03 11.46
CA GLN A 377 2.36 -18.96 12.49
C GLN A 377 3.21 -20.25 12.55
N PRO A 378 3.36 -20.86 13.73
CA PRO A 378 3.96 -22.17 13.82
C PRO A 378 3.15 -23.14 12.95
N SER A 379 3.81 -23.80 11.99
CA SER A 379 3.16 -24.85 11.21
C SER A 379 2.79 -25.99 12.15
N LEU A 380 1.52 -26.33 12.22
CA LEU A 380 1.08 -27.59 12.82
C LEU A 380 1.76 -28.72 12.06
N PRO A 381 2.30 -29.76 12.75
CA PRO A 381 2.85 -30.91 12.07
C PRO A 381 1.76 -31.52 11.17
N ASN A 382 2.11 -31.76 9.91
CA ASN A 382 1.24 -32.48 8.98
C ASN A 382 0.83 -33.81 9.63
N ARG A 383 -0.47 -34.01 9.81
CA ARG A 383 -1.02 -35.31 10.14
C ARG A 383 -1.12 -36.22 8.93
#